data_083fc5ee30d5568f18264f60c3f139c4
#
_entry.id   083fc5ee30d5568f18264f60c3f139c4
#
_cell.length_a   1.000
_cell.length_b   1.000
_cell.length_c   1.000
_cell.angle_alpha   90.00
_cell.angle_beta   90.00
_cell.angle_gamma   90.00
#
_symmetry.space_group_name_H-M   'P 1'
#
loop_
_entity.id
_entity.type
_entity.pdbx_description
1 polymer ?
#
loop_
_entity_poly.entity_id
_entity_poly.type
_entity_poly.pdbx_seq_one_letter_code
_entity_poly.pdbx_strand_id
1 'polypeptide(L)'
;MEEKEVCYHVPVMLHESLEGLGIQPSGVYVDVTFGGGGHSREILNWLDNEGTLYGFDQDVDAEKNIPADSRFVFVRSNFRYLYNFMRYHGVAGEVDGLLADLGVSSHHFDDKDRGFSFRFDGALDMRMNTRAGQTAADVVNTYTEEQLADLFYLYGELKVARKLASVLVRSREIKKIETIADFLEVIKPFTGKDKEKKFLAQVFQALRIEVNDEMRALREMLQQTLQVLKPGGRLVVITYHSLEDRLVKNFLKTGNFEGKAEQDFFGNIKSPFRLVNNKVIVPSGEEIERNPRSRSAKLRIAELNNEHKV
;
A
#
# COMPACT_ATOMS: atom_id res chain seq x y z
N MET A 1 7.40 -38.48 -5.72
CA MET A 1 6.67 -37.21 -5.95
C MET A 1 7.34 -36.21 -5.05
N GLU A 2 8.20 -35.39 -5.62
CA GLU A 2 8.85 -34.29 -4.87
C GLU A 2 7.79 -33.27 -4.53
N GLU A 3 7.55 -33.09 -3.23
CA GLU A 3 6.81 -31.94 -2.72
C GLU A 3 7.61 -30.71 -3.16
N LYS A 4 7.06 -29.92 -4.09
CA LYS A 4 7.54 -28.58 -4.34
C LYS A 4 7.38 -27.84 -3.02
N GLU A 5 8.48 -27.60 -2.31
CA GLU A 5 8.53 -26.58 -1.28
C GLU A 5 7.93 -25.30 -1.88
N VAL A 6 6.73 -24.97 -1.45
CA VAL A 6 6.13 -23.67 -1.70
C VAL A 6 7.02 -22.70 -0.94
N CYS A 7 7.91 -22.03 -1.66
CA CYS A 7 8.76 -20.99 -1.10
C CYS A 7 7.84 -19.89 -0.55
N TYR A 8 7.46 -20.03 0.71
CA TYR A 8 6.65 -19.04 1.41
C TYR A 8 7.41 -17.73 1.41
N HIS A 9 6.87 -16.78 0.68
CA HIS A 9 7.44 -15.43 0.62
C HIS A 9 7.43 -14.85 2.04
N VAL A 10 8.61 -14.70 2.64
CA VAL A 10 8.72 -14.05 3.96
C VAL A 10 8.23 -12.61 3.82
N PRO A 11 7.26 -12.18 4.63
CA PRO A 11 6.76 -10.81 4.61
C PRO A 11 7.89 -9.81 4.83
N VAL A 12 7.77 -8.63 4.22
CA VAL A 12 8.79 -7.58 4.38
C VAL A 12 8.75 -7.04 5.81
N MET A 13 9.93 -6.94 6.44
CA MET A 13 10.09 -6.37 7.80
C MET A 13 9.15 -7.01 8.83
N LEU A 14 8.98 -8.34 8.75
CA LEU A 14 8.05 -9.10 9.57
C LEU A 14 8.30 -8.88 11.05
N HIS A 15 9.54 -9.07 11.49
CA HIS A 15 9.92 -8.98 12.91
C HIS A 15 9.69 -7.56 13.46
N GLU A 16 10.16 -6.55 12.73
CA GLU A 16 10.00 -5.15 13.10
C GLU A 16 8.53 -4.71 13.13
N SER A 17 7.70 -5.29 12.27
CA SER A 17 6.26 -5.03 12.25
C SER A 17 5.55 -5.60 13.47
N LEU A 18 5.87 -6.83 13.87
CA LEU A 18 5.30 -7.48 15.07
C LEU A 18 5.74 -6.78 16.35
N GLU A 19 7.03 -6.45 16.47
CA GLU A 19 7.54 -5.64 17.59
C GLU A 19 6.84 -4.27 17.63
N GLY A 20 6.65 -3.65 16.46
CA GLY A 20 5.96 -2.37 16.34
C GLY A 20 4.52 -2.42 16.80
N LEU A 21 3.80 -3.48 16.49
CA LEU A 21 2.43 -3.70 16.94
C LEU A 21 2.32 -3.86 18.47
N GLY A 22 3.36 -4.38 19.13
CA GLY A 22 3.33 -4.63 20.58
C GLY A 22 2.23 -5.57 21.00
N ILE A 23 2.13 -6.70 20.31
CA ILE A 23 0.98 -7.62 20.37
C ILE A 23 0.70 -8.10 21.80
N GLN A 24 -0.55 -7.89 22.23
CA GLN A 24 -1.12 -8.47 23.44
C GLN A 24 -1.93 -9.72 23.05
N PRO A 25 -1.80 -10.86 23.76
CA PRO A 25 -2.41 -12.12 23.34
C PRO A 25 -3.92 -12.07 23.11
N SER A 26 -4.67 -11.37 23.95
CA SER A 26 -6.13 -11.22 23.86
C SER A 26 -6.59 -9.95 23.12
N GLY A 27 -5.67 -9.28 22.41
CA GLY A 27 -5.95 -8.01 21.72
C GLY A 27 -6.70 -8.18 20.42
N VAL A 28 -7.21 -7.03 19.92
CA VAL A 28 -7.88 -6.90 18.60
C VAL A 28 -6.93 -6.23 17.63
N TYR A 29 -6.65 -6.92 16.52
CA TYR A 29 -5.72 -6.43 15.49
C TYR A 29 -6.37 -6.34 14.13
N VAL A 30 -5.82 -5.47 13.30
CA VAL A 30 -6.26 -5.31 11.90
C VAL A 30 -5.03 -5.31 11.00
N ASP A 31 -5.02 -6.21 10.00
CA ASP A 31 -4.11 -6.17 8.86
C ASP A 31 -4.90 -5.66 7.65
N VAL A 32 -4.66 -4.42 7.25
CA VAL A 32 -5.42 -3.80 6.15
C VAL A 32 -4.90 -4.18 4.77
N THR A 33 -3.89 -5.02 4.70
CA THR A 33 -3.17 -5.46 3.49
C THR A 33 -2.86 -6.95 3.54
N PHE A 34 -3.90 -7.76 3.77
CA PHE A 34 -3.79 -9.19 4.04
C PHE A 34 -2.97 -9.96 2.99
N GLY A 35 -3.25 -9.77 1.69
CA GLY A 35 -2.53 -10.34 0.56
C GLY A 35 -2.28 -11.85 0.67
N GLY A 36 -1.03 -12.26 0.78
CA GLY A 36 -0.61 -13.64 1.00
C GLY A 36 -0.79 -14.15 2.43
N GLY A 37 -1.22 -13.30 3.36
CA GLY A 37 -1.47 -13.64 4.76
C GLY A 37 -0.22 -13.88 5.60
N GLY A 38 0.95 -13.45 5.14
CA GLY A 38 2.21 -13.71 5.84
C GLY A 38 2.30 -13.02 7.20
N HIS A 39 2.07 -11.71 7.26
CA HIS A 39 1.99 -10.96 8.51
C HIS A 39 0.84 -11.45 9.39
N SER A 40 -0.34 -11.64 8.80
CA SER A 40 -1.54 -12.11 9.52
C SER A 40 -1.34 -13.45 10.20
N ARG A 41 -0.70 -14.43 9.53
CA ARG A 41 -0.39 -15.72 10.16
C ARG A 41 0.51 -15.57 11.37
N GLU A 42 1.51 -14.72 11.28
CA GLU A 42 2.42 -14.51 12.40
C GLU A 42 1.75 -13.74 13.55
N ILE A 43 0.88 -12.76 13.26
CA ILE A 43 0.07 -12.10 14.28
C ILE A 43 -0.79 -13.15 15.02
N LEU A 44 -1.45 -14.06 14.31
CA LEU A 44 -2.26 -15.14 14.91
C LEU A 44 -1.45 -16.06 15.82
N ASN A 45 -0.17 -16.30 15.55
CA ASN A 45 0.70 -17.08 16.42
C ASN A 45 0.96 -16.43 17.79
N TRP A 46 0.80 -15.10 17.87
CA TRP A 46 0.95 -14.35 19.13
C TRP A 46 -0.36 -14.19 19.91
N LEU A 47 -1.51 -14.43 19.24
CA LEU A 47 -2.82 -14.29 19.89
C LEU A 47 -3.20 -15.56 20.64
N ASP A 48 -3.93 -15.38 21.75
CA ASP A 48 -4.61 -16.44 22.46
C ASP A 48 -6.05 -16.65 21.90
N ASN A 49 -6.85 -17.47 22.60
CA ASN A 49 -8.22 -17.80 22.16
C ASN A 49 -9.21 -16.63 22.23
N GLU A 50 -8.88 -15.54 22.92
CA GLU A 50 -9.72 -14.34 23.07
C GLU A 50 -9.30 -13.25 22.08
N GLY A 51 -8.10 -13.34 21.50
CA GLY A 51 -7.60 -12.40 20.52
C GLY A 51 -8.32 -12.53 19.19
N THR A 52 -8.41 -11.42 18.44
CA THR A 52 -9.07 -11.39 17.14
C THR A 52 -8.23 -10.61 16.13
N LEU A 53 -8.14 -11.13 14.91
CA LEU A 53 -7.48 -10.47 13.78
C LEU A 53 -8.45 -10.28 12.61
N TYR A 54 -8.59 -9.05 12.15
CA TYR A 54 -9.32 -8.70 10.93
C TYR A 54 -8.32 -8.51 9.80
N GLY A 55 -8.48 -9.25 8.69
CA GLY A 55 -7.64 -9.13 7.50
C GLY A 55 -8.41 -8.53 6.33
N PHE A 56 -8.01 -7.37 5.84
CA PHE A 56 -8.62 -6.71 4.68
C PHE A 56 -7.86 -7.03 3.40
N ASP A 57 -8.60 -7.35 2.36
CA ASP A 57 -8.10 -7.29 0.99
C ASP A 57 -9.24 -7.06 0.00
N GLN A 58 -8.94 -6.33 -1.07
CA GLN A 58 -9.88 -6.10 -2.18
C GLN A 58 -9.68 -7.09 -3.32
N ASP A 59 -8.54 -7.79 -3.35
CA ASP A 59 -8.23 -8.79 -4.37
C ASP A 59 -8.91 -10.11 -4.05
N VAL A 60 -9.59 -10.67 -5.05
CA VAL A 60 -10.24 -11.99 -4.93
C VAL A 60 -9.22 -13.11 -4.71
N ASP A 61 -7.99 -12.96 -5.21
CA ASP A 61 -6.96 -13.97 -5.06
C ASP A 61 -6.45 -14.10 -3.62
N ALA A 62 -6.60 -13.05 -2.81
CA ALA A 62 -6.25 -13.09 -1.39
C ALA A 62 -7.11 -14.09 -0.59
N GLU A 63 -8.35 -14.38 -1.03
CA GLU A 63 -9.24 -15.34 -0.36
C GLU A 63 -8.67 -16.75 -0.26
N LYS A 64 -7.82 -17.13 -1.21
CA LYS A 64 -7.15 -18.44 -1.22
C LYS A 64 -6.17 -18.63 -0.05
N ASN A 65 -5.78 -17.52 0.59
CA ASN A 65 -4.80 -17.49 1.67
C ASN A 65 -5.42 -17.41 3.07
N ILE A 66 -6.76 -17.36 3.16
CA ILE A 66 -7.48 -17.27 4.43
C ILE A 66 -7.11 -18.45 5.33
N PRO A 67 -6.56 -18.20 6.55
CA PRO A 67 -6.22 -19.27 7.47
C PRO A 67 -7.48 -19.93 8.03
N ALA A 68 -7.40 -21.24 8.30
CA ALA A 68 -8.44 -21.99 9.01
C ALA A 68 -8.31 -21.75 10.54
N ASP A 69 -8.56 -20.53 10.98
CA ASP A 69 -8.44 -20.08 12.36
C ASP A 69 -9.67 -19.26 12.75
N SER A 70 -10.35 -19.65 13.82
CA SER A 70 -11.59 -18.99 14.29
C SER A 70 -11.38 -17.56 14.80
N ARG A 71 -10.14 -17.20 15.13
CA ARG A 71 -9.75 -15.85 15.55
C ARG A 71 -9.58 -14.88 14.37
N PHE A 72 -9.57 -15.40 13.13
CA PHE A 72 -9.37 -14.61 11.91
C PHE A 72 -10.69 -14.29 11.23
N VAL A 73 -10.91 -13.02 10.93
CA VAL A 73 -12.06 -12.52 10.18
C VAL A 73 -11.60 -11.85 8.91
N PHE A 74 -11.92 -12.45 7.76
CA PHE A 74 -11.58 -11.85 6.45
C PHE A 74 -12.62 -10.80 6.06
N VAL A 75 -12.14 -9.63 5.67
CA VAL A 75 -12.97 -8.52 5.18
C VAL A 75 -12.61 -8.24 3.72
N ARG A 76 -13.47 -8.69 2.79
CA ARG A 76 -13.29 -8.43 1.36
C ARG A 76 -13.65 -6.99 1.04
N SER A 77 -12.73 -6.08 1.25
CA SER A 77 -12.93 -4.65 0.98
C SER A 77 -11.61 -3.90 0.82
N ASN A 78 -11.68 -2.76 0.17
CA ASN A 78 -10.60 -1.79 0.23
C ASN A 78 -10.53 -1.19 1.65
N PHE A 79 -9.34 -1.01 2.17
CA PHE A 79 -9.08 -0.45 3.50
C PHE A 79 -9.58 1.01 3.67
N ARG A 80 -9.95 1.69 2.60
CA ARG A 80 -10.60 3.00 2.64
C ARG A 80 -11.94 2.98 3.41
N TYR A 81 -12.51 1.80 3.62
CA TYR A 81 -13.74 1.58 4.37
C TYR A 81 -13.50 0.99 5.76
N LEU A 82 -12.28 1.12 6.29
CA LEU A 82 -11.83 0.56 7.56
C LEU A 82 -12.82 0.82 8.69
N TYR A 83 -13.19 2.09 8.93
CA TYR A 83 -14.10 2.46 10.02
C TYR A 83 -15.49 1.81 9.87
N ASN A 84 -16.03 1.76 8.65
CA ASN A 84 -17.33 1.17 8.39
C ASN A 84 -17.38 -0.30 8.82
N PHE A 85 -16.36 -1.07 8.49
CA PHE A 85 -16.27 -2.48 8.85
C PHE A 85 -15.97 -2.68 10.33
N MET A 86 -15.07 -1.92 10.92
CA MET A 86 -14.78 -2.03 12.36
C MET A 86 -16.01 -1.64 13.20
N ARG A 87 -16.77 -0.66 12.75
CA ARG A 87 -18.07 -0.32 13.37
C ARG A 87 -19.10 -1.44 13.20
N TYR A 88 -19.19 -2.05 12.00
CA TYR A 88 -20.10 -3.17 11.75
C TYR A 88 -19.79 -4.37 12.67
N HIS A 89 -18.52 -4.64 12.92
CA HIS A 89 -18.07 -5.69 13.84
C HIS A 89 -18.11 -5.29 15.31
N GLY A 90 -18.46 -4.05 15.64
CA GLY A 90 -18.58 -3.55 17.01
C GLY A 90 -17.23 -3.30 17.71
N VAL A 91 -16.13 -3.18 16.97
CA VAL A 91 -14.77 -3.01 17.51
C VAL A 91 -14.10 -1.68 17.15
N ALA A 92 -14.87 -0.72 16.61
CA ALA A 92 -14.36 0.63 16.37
C ALA A 92 -14.03 1.31 17.70
N GLY A 93 -12.80 1.81 17.86
CA GLY A 93 -12.28 2.37 19.11
C GLY A 93 -11.68 1.36 20.07
N GLU A 94 -11.70 0.07 19.73
CA GLU A 94 -11.17 -1.02 20.57
C GLU A 94 -9.95 -1.74 19.96
N VAL A 95 -9.49 -1.32 18.79
CA VAL A 95 -8.37 -1.97 18.08
C VAL A 95 -7.04 -1.65 18.76
N ASP A 96 -6.33 -2.68 19.18
CA ASP A 96 -5.00 -2.60 19.84
C ASP A 96 -3.89 -2.24 18.87
N GLY A 97 -3.97 -2.73 17.63
CA GLY A 97 -2.96 -2.45 16.63
C GLY A 97 -3.45 -2.66 15.21
N LEU A 98 -2.94 -1.81 14.31
CA LEU A 98 -3.22 -1.87 12.89
C LEU A 98 -1.92 -1.91 12.10
N LEU A 99 -1.82 -2.88 11.20
CA LEU A 99 -0.74 -3.05 10.24
C LEU A 99 -1.22 -2.67 8.84
N ALA A 100 -0.40 -1.92 8.13
CA ALA A 100 -0.56 -1.64 6.70
C ALA A 100 0.78 -1.88 6.00
N ASP A 101 0.88 -2.96 5.22
CA ASP A 101 1.99 -3.23 4.29
C ASP A 101 1.58 -2.76 2.89
N LEU A 102 1.85 -1.47 2.60
CA LEU A 102 1.33 -0.81 1.41
C LEU A 102 2.02 -1.33 0.12
N GLY A 103 1.40 -1.03 -1.00
CA GLY A 103 1.89 -1.41 -2.31
C GLY A 103 1.15 -2.60 -2.91
N VAL A 104 1.84 -3.43 -3.66
CA VAL A 104 1.28 -4.59 -4.35
C VAL A 104 1.92 -5.88 -3.87
N SER A 105 1.12 -6.92 -3.74
CA SER A 105 1.64 -8.25 -3.40
C SER A 105 2.63 -8.75 -4.46
N SER A 106 3.56 -9.60 -4.06
CA SER A 106 4.49 -10.25 -5.00
C SER A 106 3.75 -11.02 -6.09
N HIS A 107 2.57 -11.58 -5.76
CA HIS A 107 1.71 -12.27 -6.70
C HIS A 107 1.32 -11.39 -7.89
N HIS A 108 0.94 -10.13 -7.66
CA HIS A 108 0.58 -9.20 -8.74
C HIS A 108 1.73 -8.94 -9.72
N PHE A 109 2.99 -8.89 -9.24
CA PHE A 109 4.15 -8.70 -10.12
C PHE A 109 4.52 -9.96 -10.91
N ASP A 110 4.19 -11.13 -10.39
CA ASP A 110 4.57 -12.42 -10.99
C ASP A 110 3.47 -12.94 -11.92
N ASP A 111 2.25 -12.44 -11.79
CA ASP A 111 1.12 -12.73 -12.68
C ASP A 111 1.15 -11.79 -13.90
N LYS A 112 1.46 -12.36 -15.08
CA LYS A 112 1.53 -11.63 -16.35
C LYS A 112 0.18 -11.06 -16.81
N ASP A 113 -0.92 -11.68 -16.41
CA ASP A 113 -2.27 -11.30 -16.86
C ASP A 113 -2.84 -10.11 -16.07
N ARG A 114 -2.18 -9.73 -14.95
CA ARG A 114 -2.58 -8.60 -14.10
C ARG A 114 -1.99 -7.24 -14.52
N GLY A 115 -0.98 -7.21 -15.38
CA GLY A 115 -0.44 -5.99 -15.97
C GLY A 115 0.45 -5.12 -15.07
N PHE A 116 0.84 -5.58 -13.87
CA PHE A 116 1.67 -4.79 -12.93
C PHE A 116 3.16 -4.75 -13.28
N SER A 117 3.63 -5.62 -14.15
CA SER A 117 5.04 -5.77 -14.46
C SER A 117 5.34 -5.54 -15.94
N PHE A 118 6.31 -4.69 -16.24
CA PHE A 118 6.83 -4.49 -17.60
C PHE A 118 7.78 -5.60 -18.08
N ARG A 119 7.93 -6.68 -17.31
CA ARG A 119 8.78 -7.83 -17.69
C ARG A 119 8.07 -8.83 -18.60
N PHE A 120 6.76 -8.81 -18.59
CA PHE A 120 5.90 -9.70 -19.34
C PHE A 120 4.99 -8.88 -20.25
N ASP A 121 4.64 -9.41 -21.39
CA ASP A 121 3.56 -8.86 -22.18
C ASP A 121 2.21 -9.43 -21.72
N GLY A 122 1.18 -8.61 -21.83
CA GLY A 122 -0.18 -8.95 -21.42
C GLY A 122 -1.08 -7.73 -21.47
N ALA A 123 -2.29 -7.85 -20.96
CA ALA A 123 -3.22 -6.72 -20.86
C ALA A 123 -2.66 -5.61 -19.95
N LEU A 124 -2.85 -4.37 -20.35
CA LEU A 124 -2.49 -3.20 -19.55
C LEU A 124 -3.62 -2.92 -18.53
N ASP A 125 -3.78 -3.80 -17.52
CA ASP A 125 -4.89 -3.75 -16.56
C ASP A 125 -4.54 -2.96 -15.30
N MET A 126 -3.67 -3.46 -14.45
CA MET A 126 -3.18 -2.90 -13.16
C MET A 126 -4.24 -2.76 -12.06
N ARG A 127 -5.45 -3.28 -12.20
CA ARG A 127 -6.46 -3.25 -11.13
C ARG A 127 -6.14 -4.27 -10.04
N MET A 128 -6.15 -3.85 -8.79
CA MET A 128 -6.14 -4.76 -7.63
C MET A 128 -7.50 -5.44 -7.50
N ASN A 129 -8.59 -4.69 -7.63
CA ASN A 129 -9.95 -5.23 -7.72
C ASN A 129 -10.37 -5.39 -9.18
N THR A 130 -10.27 -6.59 -9.72
CA THR A 130 -10.62 -6.88 -11.13
C THR A 130 -12.11 -6.79 -11.44
N ARG A 131 -12.97 -6.72 -10.42
CA ARG A 131 -14.44 -6.65 -10.59
C ARG A 131 -14.96 -5.24 -10.84
N ALA A 132 -14.15 -4.22 -10.63
CA ALA A 132 -14.57 -2.82 -10.74
C ALA A 132 -13.40 -1.92 -11.15
N GLY A 133 -13.73 -0.70 -11.56
CA GLY A 133 -12.77 0.35 -11.88
C GLY A 133 -12.28 0.30 -13.33
N GLN A 134 -11.52 1.34 -13.68
CA GLN A 134 -10.87 1.49 -14.98
C GLN A 134 -9.55 0.72 -14.99
N THR A 135 -9.21 0.14 -16.13
CA THR A 135 -7.88 -0.44 -16.37
C THR A 135 -6.85 0.66 -16.67
N ALA A 136 -5.57 0.32 -16.59
CA ALA A 136 -4.53 1.24 -17.04
C ALA A 136 -4.64 1.56 -18.54
N ALA A 137 -5.12 0.61 -19.36
CA ALA A 137 -5.45 0.84 -20.76
C ALA A 137 -6.58 1.87 -20.90
N ASP A 138 -7.64 1.80 -20.10
CA ASP A 138 -8.71 2.80 -20.11
C ASP A 138 -8.17 4.20 -19.76
N VAL A 139 -7.37 4.31 -18.70
CA VAL A 139 -6.73 5.57 -18.30
C VAL A 139 -5.92 6.17 -19.46
N VAL A 140 -5.03 5.39 -20.06
CA VAL A 140 -4.17 5.86 -21.16
C VAL A 140 -4.99 6.26 -22.39
N ASN A 141 -6.08 5.54 -22.70
CA ASN A 141 -6.88 5.79 -23.89
C ASN A 141 -7.96 6.87 -23.72
N THR A 142 -8.39 7.19 -22.49
CA THR A 142 -9.54 8.08 -22.26
C THR A 142 -9.20 9.41 -21.60
N TYR A 143 -8.14 9.48 -20.79
CA TYR A 143 -7.75 10.70 -20.10
C TYR A 143 -7.30 11.78 -21.07
N THR A 144 -7.57 13.05 -20.75
CA THR A 144 -7.05 14.19 -21.50
C THR A 144 -5.53 14.27 -21.39
N GLU A 145 -4.88 15.00 -22.31
CA GLU A 145 -3.43 15.25 -22.26
C GLU A 145 -3.01 15.87 -20.90
N GLU A 146 -3.82 16.80 -20.39
CA GLU A 146 -3.58 17.45 -19.11
C GLU A 146 -3.66 16.45 -17.95
N GLN A 147 -4.71 15.63 -17.89
CA GLN A 147 -4.87 14.59 -16.87
C GLN A 147 -3.72 13.59 -16.88
N LEU A 148 -3.27 13.13 -18.04
CA LEU A 148 -2.11 12.25 -18.17
C LEU A 148 -0.82 12.94 -17.72
N ALA A 149 -0.65 14.22 -18.06
CA ALA A 149 0.52 14.99 -17.64
C ALA A 149 0.57 15.14 -16.12
N ASP A 150 -0.56 15.46 -15.50
CA ASP A 150 -0.67 15.57 -14.04
C ASP A 150 -0.42 14.22 -13.34
N LEU A 151 -1.01 13.15 -13.85
CA LEU A 151 -0.80 11.79 -13.37
C LEU A 151 0.69 11.43 -13.33
N PHE A 152 1.38 11.57 -14.46
CA PHE A 152 2.80 11.23 -14.55
C PHE A 152 3.70 12.20 -13.77
N TYR A 153 3.31 13.45 -13.63
CA TYR A 153 4.04 14.41 -12.82
C TYR A 153 3.88 14.16 -11.33
N LEU A 154 2.62 13.99 -10.85
CA LEU A 154 2.31 13.87 -9.43
C LEU A 154 2.68 12.48 -8.88
N TYR A 155 2.36 11.41 -9.60
CA TYR A 155 2.54 10.04 -9.12
C TYR A 155 3.79 9.36 -9.65
N GLY A 156 4.29 9.77 -10.82
CA GLY A 156 5.55 9.28 -11.39
C GLY A 156 6.77 10.13 -11.04
N GLU A 157 6.56 11.35 -10.53
CA GLU A 157 7.62 12.34 -10.30
C GLU A 157 8.48 12.57 -11.57
N LEU A 158 7.83 12.51 -12.76
CA LEU A 158 8.50 12.57 -14.07
C LEU A 158 8.60 14.01 -14.58
N LYS A 159 9.81 14.48 -14.81
CA LYS A 159 10.04 15.82 -15.41
C LYS A 159 9.55 15.92 -16.85
N VAL A 160 9.43 14.79 -17.56
CA VAL A 160 8.99 14.71 -18.96
C VAL A 160 7.49 14.46 -19.10
N ALA A 161 6.72 14.53 -18.03
CA ALA A 161 5.30 14.16 -17.96
C ALA A 161 4.45 14.76 -19.09
N ARG A 162 4.58 16.07 -19.37
CA ARG A 162 3.84 16.73 -20.46
C ARG A 162 4.16 16.17 -21.85
N LYS A 163 5.45 15.92 -22.12
CA LYS A 163 5.88 15.35 -23.40
C LYS A 163 5.39 13.91 -23.56
N LEU A 164 5.45 13.15 -22.46
CA LEU A 164 4.96 11.77 -22.43
C LEU A 164 3.44 11.73 -22.68
N ALA A 165 2.65 12.58 -22.02
CA ALA A 165 1.21 12.70 -22.23
C ALA A 165 0.86 13.02 -23.68
N SER A 166 1.54 14.01 -24.27
CA SER A 166 1.32 14.41 -25.68
C SER A 166 1.60 13.26 -26.66
N VAL A 167 2.66 12.48 -26.43
CA VAL A 167 2.96 11.33 -27.29
C VAL A 167 1.91 10.24 -27.13
N LEU A 168 1.47 9.93 -25.92
CA LEU A 168 0.42 8.94 -25.67
C LEU A 168 -0.90 9.32 -26.36
N VAL A 169 -1.33 10.59 -26.23
CA VAL A 169 -2.55 11.08 -26.88
C VAL A 169 -2.49 10.93 -28.39
N ARG A 170 -1.38 11.32 -29.01
CA ARG A 170 -1.22 11.18 -30.47
C ARG A 170 -1.16 9.72 -30.92
N SER A 171 -0.49 8.86 -30.13
CA SER A 171 -0.34 7.45 -30.50
C SER A 171 -1.66 6.70 -30.43
N ARG A 172 -2.50 6.96 -29.42
CA ARG A 172 -3.80 6.30 -29.27
C ARG A 172 -4.82 6.69 -30.37
N GLU A 173 -4.65 7.85 -31.00
CA GLU A 173 -5.46 8.25 -32.18
C GLU A 173 -5.18 7.37 -33.40
N ILE A 174 -3.97 6.80 -33.50
CA ILE A 174 -3.55 5.90 -34.56
C ILE A 174 -3.92 4.45 -34.24
N LYS A 175 -3.58 4.01 -33.03
CA LYS A 175 -3.82 2.66 -32.51
C LYS A 175 -4.08 2.72 -31.01
N LYS A 176 -5.17 2.09 -30.54
CA LYS A 176 -5.42 1.93 -29.11
C LYS A 176 -4.26 1.22 -28.42
N ILE A 177 -3.96 1.65 -27.21
CA ILE A 177 -2.92 1.08 -26.35
C ILE A 177 -3.60 0.09 -25.40
N GLU A 178 -3.55 -1.19 -25.71
CA GLU A 178 -4.29 -2.23 -24.96
C GLU A 178 -3.36 -3.16 -24.17
N THR A 179 -2.13 -3.32 -24.67
CA THR A 179 -1.17 -4.23 -24.04
C THR A 179 0.03 -3.47 -23.46
N ILE A 180 0.77 -4.17 -22.61
CA ILE A 180 2.05 -3.67 -22.09
C ILE A 180 3.02 -3.40 -23.24
N ALA A 181 3.07 -4.29 -24.24
CA ALA A 181 3.94 -4.11 -25.41
C ALA A 181 3.59 -2.85 -26.20
N ASP A 182 2.28 -2.59 -26.46
CA ASP A 182 1.84 -1.36 -27.13
C ASP A 182 2.29 -0.12 -26.33
N PHE A 183 2.10 -0.16 -25.03
CA PHE A 183 2.46 0.95 -24.15
C PHE A 183 3.97 1.20 -24.14
N LEU A 184 4.77 0.15 -23.99
CA LEU A 184 6.24 0.24 -23.99
C LEU A 184 6.78 0.76 -25.34
N GLU A 185 6.18 0.38 -26.46
CA GLU A 185 6.55 0.90 -27.78
C GLU A 185 6.36 2.42 -27.87
N VAL A 186 5.21 2.93 -27.40
CA VAL A 186 4.90 4.36 -27.40
C VAL A 186 5.86 5.15 -26.51
N ILE A 187 6.21 4.65 -25.34
CA ILE A 187 7.07 5.37 -24.38
C ILE A 187 8.56 5.16 -24.60
N LYS A 188 8.97 4.26 -25.51
CA LYS A 188 10.35 3.95 -25.86
C LYS A 188 11.24 5.18 -26.11
N PRO A 189 10.80 6.25 -26.79
CA PRO A 189 11.62 7.45 -27.00
C PRO A 189 12.08 8.16 -25.72
N PHE A 190 11.44 7.87 -24.58
CA PHE A 190 11.78 8.45 -23.28
C PHE A 190 12.72 7.56 -22.46
N THR A 191 12.95 6.31 -22.87
CA THR A 191 13.81 5.35 -22.19
C THR A 191 15.26 5.54 -22.62
N GLY A 192 16.08 6.17 -21.78
CA GLY A 192 17.53 6.28 -22.01
C GLY A 192 18.25 5.03 -21.49
N LYS A 193 19.32 4.59 -22.17
CA LYS A 193 20.03 3.34 -21.90
C LYS A 193 20.39 3.10 -20.41
N ASP A 194 20.75 4.15 -19.67
CA ASP A 194 21.22 4.01 -18.28
C ASP A 194 20.12 4.15 -17.21
N LYS A 195 18.93 4.63 -17.59
CA LYS A 195 17.83 4.96 -16.65
C LYS A 195 16.52 4.30 -16.98
N GLU A 196 16.49 3.41 -17.94
CA GLU A 196 15.29 2.76 -18.45
C GLU A 196 14.48 2.11 -17.36
N LYS A 197 15.08 1.24 -16.55
CA LYS A 197 14.38 0.54 -15.47
C LYS A 197 13.73 1.49 -14.46
N LYS A 198 14.44 2.58 -14.13
CA LYS A 198 13.90 3.58 -13.20
C LYS A 198 12.73 4.33 -13.81
N PHE A 199 12.85 4.74 -15.06
CA PHE A 199 11.78 5.45 -15.78
C PHE A 199 10.54 4.57 -15.90
N LEU A 200 10.69 3.31 -16.34
CA LEU A 200 9.59 2.35 -16.44
C LEU A 200 8.91 2.12 -15.09
N ALA A 201 9.69 1.93 -14.02
CA ALA A 201 9.13 1.78 -12.68
C ALA A 201 8.30 2.99 -12.25
N GLN A 202 8.75 4.22 -12.56
CA GLN A 202 8.01 5.44 -12.25
C GLN A 202 6.72 5.58 -13.06
N VAL A 203 6.75 5.23 -14.35
CA VAL A 203 5.57 5.28 -15.24
C VAL A 203 4.53 4.26 -14.79
N PHE A 204 4.94 3.02 -14.52
CA PHE A 204 4.05 1.95 -14.04
C PHE A 204 3.50 2.26 -12.64
N GLN A 205 4.32 2.81 -11.74
CA GLN A 205 3.87 3.30 -10.45
C GLN A 205 2.76 4.35 -10.59
N ALA A 206 2.94 5.32 -11.49
CA ALA A 206 1.97 6.38 -11.70
C ALA A 206 0.62 5.84 -12.16
N LEU A 207 0.60 4.95 -13.16
CA LEU A 207 -0.62 4.31 -13.65
C LEU A 207 -1.29 3.47 -12.56
N ARG A 208 -0.50 2.68 -11.81
CA ARG A 208 -1.00 1.83 -10.73
C ARG A 208 -1.70 2.65 -9.63
N ILE A 209 -1.06 3.72 -9.20
CA ILE A 209 -1.61 4.63 -8.17
C ILE A 209 -2.95 5.21 -8.65
N GLU A 210 -3.04 5.64 -9.90
CA GLU A 210 -4.27 6.19 -10.46
C GLU A 210 -5.38 5.15 -10.57
N VAL A 211 -5.09 4.00 -11.19
CA VAL A 211 -6.05 2.90 -11.41
C VAL A 211 -6.68 2.43 -10.09
N ASN A 212 -5.90 2.37 -9.01
CA ASN A 212 -6.33 1.86 -7.72
C ASN A 212 -6.70 2.96 -6.72
N ASP A 213 -6.62 4.23 -7.10
CA ASP A 213 -6.88 5.40 -6.23
C ASP A 213 -6.10 5.31 -4.90
N GLU A 214 -4.83 4.83 -4.97
CA GLU A 214 -4.04 4.42 -3.80
C GLU A 214 -3.82 5.57 -2.81
N MET A 215 -3.51 6.76 -3.32
CA MET A 215 -3.19 7.91 -2.46
C MET A 215 -4.41 8.43 -1.70
N ARG A 216 -5.60 8.36 -2.30
CA ARG A 216 -6.84 8.73 -1.64
C ARG A 216 -7.25 7.66 -0.62
N ALA A 217 -7.20 6.38 -1.02
CA ALA A 217 -7.49 5.27 -0.10
C ALA A 217 -6.59 5.32 1.15
N LEU A 218 -5.29 5.61 0.97
CA LEU A 218 -4.34 5.77 2.08
C LEU A 218 -4.71 6.94 3.01
N ARG A 219 -5.11 8.10 2.45
CA ARG A 219 -5.56 9.25 3.26
C ARG A 219 -6.81 8.90 4.08
N GLU A 220 -7.81 8.31 3.43
CA GLU A 220 -9.06 7.90 4.06
C GLU A 220 -8.81 6.87 5.18
N MET A 221 -7.94 5.88 4.95
CA MET A 221 -7.57 4.89 5.96
C MET A 221 -6.86 5.54 7.15
N LEU A 222 -5.84 6.38 6.90
CA LEU A 222 -5.10 7.05 7.98
C LEU A 222 -6.03 7.92 8.86
N GLN A 223 -6.95 8.66 8.27
CA GLN A 223 -7.94 9.44 9.03
C GLN A 223 -8.84 8.55 9.89
N GLN A 224 -9.25 7.40 9.37
CA GLN A 224 -10.11 6.47 10.08
C GLN A 224 -9.40 5.75 11.23
N THR A 225 -8.06 5.65 11.22
CA THR A 225 -7.31 5.08 12.35
C THR A 225 -7.56 5.81 13.66
N LEU A 226 -7.86 7.10 13.62
CA LEU A 226 -8.20 7.91 14.79
C LEU A 226 -9.49 7.48 15.49
N GLN A 227 -10.40 6.82 14.76
CA GLN A 227 -11.69 6.35 15.26
C GLN A 227 -11.71 4.84 15.49
N VAL A 228 -10.72 4.13 14.97
CA VAL A 228 -10.64 2.66 15.01
C VAL A 228 -9.71 2.19 16.12
N LEU A 229 -8.55 2.83 16.26
CA LEU A 229 -7.61 2.49 17.31
C LEU A 229 -8.12 2.93 18.68
N LYS A 230 -7.91 2.11 19.69
CA LYS A 230 -8.08 2.53 21.08
C LYS A 230 -6.95 3.50 21.49
N PRO A 231 -7.15 4.30 22.54
CA PRO A 231 -6.05 5.06 23.15
C PRO A 231 -4.87 4.14 23.51
N GLY A 232 -3.66 4.51 23.10
CA GLY A 232 -2.46 3.66 23.22
C GLY A 232 -2.33 2.57 22.15
N GLY A 233 -3.31 2.43 21.24
CA GLY A 233 -3.24 1.49 20.12
C GLY A 233 -2.15 1.87 19.12
N ARG A 234 -1.55 0.86 18.47
CA ARG A 234 -0.39 0.99 17.59
C ARG A 234 -0.78 1.02 16.12
N LEU A 235 -0.17 1.95 15.39
CA LEU A 235 -0.24 2.02 13.93
C LEU A 235 1.13 1.71 13.35
N VAL A 236 1.21 0.66 12.56
CA VAL A 236 2.43 0.17 11.89
C VAL A 236 2.22 0.23 10.40
N VAL A 237 3.03 1.01 9.69
CA VAL A 237 2.88 1.22 8.25
C VAL A 237 4.20 1.01 7.52
N ILE A 238 4.20 0.10 6.55
CA ILE A 238 5.30 -0.10 5.59
C ILE A 238 4.92 0.60 4.29
N THR A 239 5.84 1.38 3.74
CA THR A 239 5.68 2.13 2.48
C THR A 239 6.81 1.78 1.53
N TYR A 240 6.58 1.85 0.21
CA TYR A 240 7.57 1.46 -0.80
C TYR A 240 7.99 2.60 -1.73
N HIS A 241 7.30 3.72 -1.72
CA HIS A 241 7.67 4.90 -2.51
C HIS A 241 7.53 6.22 -1.74
N SER A 242 8.15 7.28 -2.29
CA SER A 242 8.27 8.59 -1.66
C SER A 242 6.93 9.25 -1.32
N LEU A 243 5.90 9.04 -2.13
CA LEU A 243 4.59 9.66 -1.95
C LEU A 243 3.87 9.08 -0.73
N GLU A 244 3.83 7.75 -0.60
CA GLU A 244 3.28 7.07 0.58
C GLU A 244 4.02 7.50 1.84
N ASP A 245 5.37 7.36 1.82
CA ASP A 245 6.21 7.66 2.98
C ASP A 245 6.04 9.10 3.47
N ARG A 246 5.95 10.07 2.54
CA ARG A 246 5.73 11.48 2.86
C ARG A 246 4.37 11.70 3.53
N LEU A 247 3.32 11.07 3.00
CA LEU A 247 1.96 11.19 3.49
C LEU A 247 1.83 10.58 4.89
N VAL A 248 2.31 9.36 5.09
CA VAL A 248 2.32 8.67 6.39
C VAL A 248 3.16 9.46 7.41
N LYS A 249 4.38 9.83 7.05
CA LYS A 249 5.26 10.62 7.91
C LYS A 249 4.60 11.92 8.39
N ASN A 250 4.00 12.67 7.48
CA ASN A 250 3.36 13.93 7.80
C ASN A 250 2.19 13.71 8.77
N PHE A 251 1.30 12.76 8.43
CA PHE A 251 0.15 12.47 9.26
C PHE A 251 0.52 12.02 10.68
N LEU A 252 1.46 11.08 10.82
CA LEU A 252 1.90 10.60 12.13
C LEU A 252 2.62 11.68 12.96
N LYS A 253 3.31 12.60 12.28
CA LYS A 253 4.09 13.64 12.98
C LYS A 253 3.26 14.87 13.35
N THR A 254 2.30 15.25 12.51
CA THR A 254 1.61 16.55 12.63
C THR A 254 0.07 16.43 12.64
N GLY A 255 -0.48 15.23 12.49
CA GLY A 255 -1.93 15.01 12.41
C GLY A 255 -2.57 15.48 11.09
N ASN A 256 -1.76 15.95 10.13
CA ASN A 256 -2.25 16.39 8.82
C ASN A 256 -1.33 15.94 7.68
N PHE A 257 -1.82 15.97 6.45
CA PHE A 257 -1.09 15.47 5.29
C PHE A 257 -0.11 16.48 4.71
N GLU A 258 -0.27 17.75 5.02
CA GLU A 258 0.58 18.85 4.58
C GLU A 258 1.91 18.91 5.35
N GLY A 259 1.98 18.25 6.52
CA GLY A 259 3.13 18.27 7.41
C GLY A 259 3.30 19.61 8.13
N LYS A 260 2.22 20.38 8.24
CA LYS A 260 2.21 21.66 8.97
C LYS A 260 2.01 21.39 10.47
N ALA A 261 3.02 21.66 11.26
CA ALA A 261 2.94 21.50 12.70
C ALA A 261 2.10 22.60 13.33
N GLU A 262 1.03 22.22 14.02
CA GLU A 262 0.36 23.07 14.98
C GLU A 262 1.01 22.89 16.35
N GLN A 263 1.34 23.98 17.02
CA GLN A 263 1.97 23.94 18.34
C GLN A 263 1.02 24.48 19.41
N ASP A 264 1.14 23.91 20.60
CA ASP A 264 0.53 24.47 21.80
C ASP A 264 1.31 25.71 22.29
N PHE A 265 0.83 26.34 23.38
CA PHE A 265 1.46 27.49 23.98
C PHE A 265 2.92 27.22 24.45
N PHE A 266 3.26 25.97 24.71
CA PHE A 266 4.58 25.53 25.17
C PHE A 266 5.49 25.07 24.02
N GLY A 267 5.02 25.13 22.75
CA GLY A 267 5.79 24.74 21.59
C GLY A 267 5.73 23.24 21.25
N ASN A 268 4.92 22.45 21.96
CA ASN A 268 4.73 21.04 21.64
C ASN A 268 3.85 20.89 20.39
N ILE A 269 4.22 19.96 19.51
CA ILE A 269 3.42 19.68 18.31
C ILE A 269 2.14 18.96 18.72
N LYS A 270 1.00 19.52 18.34
CA LYS A 270 -0.30 18.87 18.46
C LYS A 270 -0.41 17.78 17.40
N SER A 271 -0.20 16.55 17.78
CA SER A 271 -0.43 15.39 16.91
C SER A 271 -1.31 14.37 17.63
N PRO A 272 -2.24 13.72 16.95
CA PRO A 272 -3.01 12.63 17.54
C PRO A 272 -2.13 11.40 17.84
N PHE A 273 -0.94 11.33 17.24
CA PHE A 273 -0.01 10.22 17.40
C PHE A 273 1.28 10.64 18.10
N ARG A 274 1.81 9.73 18.91
CA ARG A 274 3.18 9.74 19.42
C ARG A 274 4.02 8.76 18.60
N LEU A 275 5.11 9.23 18.01
CA LEU A 275 6.03 8.36 17.29
C LEU A 275 6.71 7.40 18.28
N VAL A 276 6.68 6.10 17.99
CA VAL A 276 7.37 5.08 18.80
C VAL A 276 8.88 5.14 18.54
N ASN A 277 9.24 5.42 17.30
CA ASN A 277 10.62 5.62 16.89
C ASN A 277 10.76 6.89 16.06
N ASN A 278 11.76 7.70 16.37
CA ASN A 278 12.02 8.97 15.68
C ASN A 278 12.63 8.77 14.28
N LYS A 279 13.35 7.68 14.09
CA LYS A 279 13.97 7.34 12.80
C LYS A 279 13.13 6.29 12.09
N VAL A 280 12.99 6.46 10.77
CA VAL A 280 12.39 5.42 9.93
C VAL A 280 13.21 4.14 10.03
N ILE A 281 12.55 2.99 10.13
CA ILE A 281 13.17 1.68 10.07
C ILE A 281 13.23 1.27 8.60
N VAL A 282 14.35 0.70 8.19
CA VAL A 282 14.58 0.21 6.82
C VAL A 282 15.03 -1.25 6.89
N PRO A 283 14.80 -2.04 5.83
CA PRO A 283 15.22 -3.44 5.80
C PRO A 283 16.72 -3.60 6.03
N SER A 284 17.11 -4.69 6.68
CA SER A 284 18.51 -5.08 6.83
C SER A 284 19.15 -5.46 5.48
N GLY A 285 20.49 -5.46 5.42
CA GLY A 285 21.22 -5.94 4.25
C GLY A 285 20.86 -7.39 3.91
N GLU A 286 20.74 -8.26 4.91
CA GLU A 286 20.36 -9.66 4.76
C GLU A 286 18.94 -9.83 4.20
N GLU A 287 18.01 -9.01 4.65
CA GLU A 287 16.65 -9.02 4.10
C GLU A 287 16.63 -8.58 2.64
N ILE A 288 17.38 -7.53 2.29
CA ILE A 288 17.47 -7.05 0.90
C ILE A 288 18.09 -8.10 -0.03
N GLU A 289 19.08 -8.86 0.44
CA GLU A 289 19.67 -9.96 -0.31
C GLU A 289 18.68 -11.09 -0.55
N ARG A 290 17.94 -11.49 0.50
CA ARG A 290 16.91 -12.54 0.42
C ARG A 290 15.67 -12.08 -0.36
N ASN A 291 15.24 -10.84 -0.17
CA ASN A 291 14.07 -10.24 -0.82
C ASN A 291 14.41 -8.86 -1.39
N PRO A 292 14.93 -8.76 -2.63
CA PRO A 292 15.30 -7.48 -3.25
C PRO A 292 14.13 -6.49 -3.41
N ARG A 293 12.87 -6.96 -3.31
CA ARG A 293 11.67 -6.10 -3.36
C ARG A 293 11.53 -5.25 -2.08
N SER A 294 12.10 -5.68 -0.96
CA SER A 294 12.11 -4.93 0.30
C SER A 294 12.98 -3.66 0.26
N ARG A 295 13.91 -3.55 -0.70
CA ARG A 295 14.93 -2.48 -0.76
C ARG A 295 14.40 -1.06 -0.53
N SER A 296 13.20 -0.78 -1.00
CA SER A 296 12.58 0.55 -0.90
C SER A 296 11.65 0.68 0.31
N ALA A 297 11.45 -0.39 1.07
CA ALA A 297 10.55 -0.41 2.20
C ALA A 297 11.00 0.55 3.31
N LYS A 298 10.03 1.19 3.93
CA LYS A 298 10.19 2.08 5.07
C LYS A 298 9.09 1.83 6.07
N LEU A 299 9.45 1.41 7.26
CA LEU A 299 8.52 1.14 8.34
C LEU A 299 8.43 2.33 9.29
N ARG A 300 7.21 2.73 9.62
CA ARG A 300 6.89 3.75 10.62
C ARG A 300 5.92 3.20 11.64
N ILE A 301 6.19 3.51 12.91
CA ILE A 301 5.41 3.06 14.05
C ILE A 301 4.99 4.26 14.87
N ALA A 302 3.70 4.35 15.18
CA ALA A 302 3.15 5.37 16.04
C ALA A 302 2.08 4.79 16.96
N GLU A 303 1.83 5.47 18.05
CA GLU A 303 0.85 5.12 19.07
C GLU A 303 -0.18 6.25 19.18
N LEU A 304 -1.46 5.90 19.17
CA LEU A 304 -2.52 6.89 19.35
C LEU A 304 -2.46 7.46 20.77
N ASN A 305 -2.46 8.78 20.89
CA ASN A 305 -2.36 9.45 22.19
C ASN A 305 -3.58 9.14 23.07
N ASN A 306 -3.35 8.92 24.36
CA ASN A 306 -4.39 8.61 25.35
C ASN A 306 -5.41 9.75 25.54
N GLU A 307 -5.04 10.98 25.20
CA GLU A 307 -5.90 12.16 25.32
C GLU A 307 -6.78 12.38 24.07
N HIS A 308 -6.57 11.61 23.01
CA HIS A 308 -7.34 11.73 21.79
C HIS A 308 -8.73 11.09 22.01
N LYS A 309 -9.69 11.90 22.44
CA LYS A 309 -11.11 11.52 22.49
C LYS A 309 -11.78 12.02 21.21
N VAL A 310 -12.35 11.08 20.46
CA VAL A 310 -13.22 11.38 19.30
C VAL A 310 -14.54 11.98 19.78
#